data_cd199e1fff989673190928d33d30751b
#
_entry.id   cd199e1fff989673190928d33d30751b
#
_cell.length_a   1.000
_cell.length_b   1.000
_cell.length_c   1.000
_cell.angle_alpha   90.00
_cell.angle_beta   90.00
_cell.angle_gamma   90.00
#
_symmetry.space_group_name_H-M   'P 1'
#
loop_
_entity.id
_entity.type
_entity.pdbx_description
1 polymer ?
#
loop_
_entity_poly.entity_id
_entity_poly.type
_entity_poly.pdbx_seq_one_letter_code
_entity_poly.pdbx_strand_id
1 'polypeptide(L)'
;DLYSRQTVDERKISYYEKLLTEKTSLAELKVYQTAAYIEKLWKKQSSKLEKEKDETLDKVKRSLLKKSVFAALWYLCSVGLLLHGAMTGRISIGMFLAFFQTTLTIVDTINSLLETFGNFSREIQELSYLSAFFRLENMPVQKGCLDKPVRRIRFEHVGFTYPCSEKEVLHDINFELDVSQSTAVVGENGSGKTTIIKLLCGLYQPTSGRILFDDCDLKNLSSSEIGKVIKVVFQDFFQYEMTIRENIGFGNLDRISHDMELQNVLDTVHLEELKRLGLDTPLGKLEPAGIDLSLIHI
;
A
#
# COMPACT_ATOMS: atom_id res chain seq x y z
N ASP A 1 20.78 -6.40 3.98
CA ASP A 1 20.34 -7.55 4.79
C ASP A 1 19.78 -7.19 6.18
N LEU A 2 20.33 -6.18 6.87
CA LEU A 2 19.80 -5.75 8.16
C LEU A 2 18.42 -5.09 8.00
N TYR A 3 18.25 -4.24 6.99
CA TYR A 3 17.01 -3.56 6.66
C TYR A 3 15.87 -4.53 6.30
N SER A 4 16.18 -5.59 5.55
CA SER A 4 15.15 -6.58 5.19
C SER A 4 14.68 -7.41 6.39
N ARG A 5 15.56 -7.70 7.35
CA ARG A 5 15.20 -8.39 8.60
C ARG A 5 14.37 -7.52 9.54
N GLN A 6 14.74 -6.25 9.73
CA GLN A 6 13.97 -5.30 10.52
C GLN A 6 12.56 -5.11 9.95
N THR A 7 12.42 -5.05 8.64
CA THR A 7 11.10 -4.94 7.99
C THR A 7 10.19 -6.14 8.27
N VAL A 8 10.74 -7.36 8.37
CA VAL A 8 9.95 -8.57 8.71
C VAL A 8 9.53 -8.54 10.18
N ASP A 9 10.42 -8.16 11.09
CA ASP A 9 10.13 -8.09 12.52
C ASP A 9 9.15 -6.95 12.83
N GLU A 10 9.26 -5.80 12.18
CA GLU A 10 8.30 -4.70 12.25
C GLU A 10 6.91 -5.09 11.72
N ARG A 11 6.83 -5.83 10.61
CA ARG A 11 5.55 -6.37 10.10
C ARG A 11 4.88 -7.33 11.10
N LYS A 12 5.66 -8.18 11.77
CA LYS A 12 5.11 -9.07 12.81
C LYS A 12 4.57 -8.30 14.00
N ILE A 13 5.28 -7.27 14.47
CA ILE A 13 4.85 -6.41 15.56
C ILE A 13 3.53 -5.73 15.17
N SER A 14 3.49 -5.08 13.99
CA SER A 14 2.29 -4.42 13.48
C SER A 14 1.11 -5.41 13.32
N TYR A 15 1.37 -6.64 12.88
CA TYR A 15 0.34 -7.67 12.80
C TYR A 15 -0.23 -8.05 14.16
N TYR A 16 0.63 -8.21 15.19
CA TYR A 16 0.16 -8.51 16.54
C TYR A 16 -0.60 -7.33 17.16
N GLU A 17 -0.17 -6.09 16.90
CA GLU A 17 -0.90 -4.88 17.30
C GLU A 17 -2.28 -4.85 16.65
N LYS A 18 -2.34 -5.11 15.36
CA LYS A 18 -3.59 -5.19 14.60
C LYS A 18 -4.54 -6.22 15.21
N LEU A 19 -4.06 -7.43 15.51
CA LEU A 19 -4.87 -8.46 16.17
C LEU A 19 -5.41 -8.02 17.54
N LEU A 20 -4.61 -7.26 18.33
CA LEU A 20 -4.98 -6.79 19.66
C LEU A 20 -5.90 -5.55 19.66
N THR A 21 -6.04 -4.87 18.53
CA THR A 21 -6.77 -3.59 18.42
C THR A 21 -7.99 -3.66 17.50
N GLU A 22 -8.01 -4.55 16.52
CA GLU A 22 -9.15 -4.67 15.59
C GLU A 22 -10.35 -5.36 16.22
N LYS A 23 -11.53 -4.78 16.02
CA LYS A 23 -12.80 -5.27 16.57
C LYS A 23 -13.14 -6.70 16.13
N THR A 24 -12.78 -7.07 14.91
CA THR A 24 -13.03 -8.38 14.33
C THR A 24 -12.24 -9.49 15.04
N SER A 25 -10.97 -9.27 15.30
CA SER A 25 -10.09 -10.22 15.99
C SER A 25 -10.32 -10.26 17.50
N LEU A 26 -10.68 -9.11 18.11
CA LEU A 26 -10.93 -9.02 19.57
C LEU A 26 -12.02 -9.97 20.06
N ALA A 27 -13.07 -10.17 19.24
CA ALA A 27 -14.14 -11.11 19.59
C ALA A 27 -13.63 -12.54 19.73
N GLU A 28 -12.83 -13.00 18.76
CA GLU A 28 -12.22 -14.34 18.76
C GLU A 28 -11.18 -14.49 19.89
N LEU A 29 -10.31 -13.49 20.06
CA LEU A 29 -9.31 -13.47 21.12
C LEU A 29 -9.94 -13.59 22.51
N LYS A 30 -11.11 -12.96 22.71
CA LYS A 30 -11.88 -13.00 23.94
C LYS A 30 -12.49 -14.40 24.16
N VAL A 31 -13.12 -14.97 23.13
CA VAL A 31 -13.76 -16.28 23.20
C VAL A 31 -12.72 -17.38 23.47
N TYR A 32 -11.59 -17.36 22.76
CA TYR A 32 -10.53 -18.36 22.95
C TYR A 32 -9.54 -18.02 24.07
N GLN A 33 -9.70 -16.88 24.76
CA GLN A 33 -8.82 -16.40 25.83
C GLN A 33 -7.33 -16.34 25.42
N THR A 34 -7.06 -16.05 24.16
CA THR A 34 -5.70 -16.07 23.58
C THR A 34 -5.02 -14.71 23.59
N ALA A 35 -5.68 -13.64 24.04
CA ALA A 35 -5.13 -12.29 24.04
C ALA A 35 -3.79 -12.17 24.80
N ALA A 36 -3.68 -12.81 25.98
CA ALA A 36 -2.45 -12.80 26.76
C ALA A 36 -1.28 -13.51 26.04
N TYR A 37 -1.57 -14.53 25.22
CA TYR A 37 -0.56 -15.21 24.41
C TYR A 37 -0.04 -14.30 23.28
N ILE A 38 -0.94 -13.64 22.57
CA ILE A 38 -0.57 -12.68 21.51
C ILE A 38 0.21 -11.50 22.08
N GLU A 39 -0.20 -10.97 23.24
CA GLU A 39 0.54 -9.91 23.95
C GLU A 39 1.97 -10.36 24.33
N LYS A 40 2.12 -11.60 24.76
CA LYS A 40 3.45 -12.18 25.07
C LYS A 40 4.32 -12.27 23.81
N LEU A 41 3.75 -12.66 22.66
CA LEU A 41 4.47 -12.70 21.39
C LEU A 41 4.87 -11.29 20.94
N TRP A 42 3.97 -10.33 21.05
CA TRP A 42 4.23 -8.93 20.76
C TRP A 42 5.37 -8.38 21.62
N LYS A 43 5.29 -8.54 22.96
CA LYS A 43 6.34 -8.10 23.87
C LYS A 43 7.69 -8.74 23.56
N LYS A 44 7.71 -10.03 23.25
CA LYS A 44 8.95 -10.74 22.88
C LYS A 44 9.57 -10.17 21.63
N GLN A 45 8.76 -9.89 20.61
CA GLN A 45 9.24 -9.37 19.32
C GLN A 45 9.66 -7.92 19.44
N SER A 46 8.89 -7.09 20.15
CA SER A 46 9.18 -5.67 20.40
C SER A 46 10.50 -5.53 21.19
N SER A 47 10.66 -6.29 22.30
CA SER A 47 11.88 -6.22 23.09
C SER A 47 13.14 -6.70 22.34
N LYS A 48 12.99 -7.64 21.39
CA LYS A 48 14.08 -8.06 20.51
C LYS A 48 14.49 -6.90 19.59
N LEU A 49 13.51 -6.26 18.95
CA LEU A 49 13.75 -5.13 18.03
C LEU A 49 14.35 -3.93 18.77
N GLU A 50 13.88 -3.62 19.99
CA GLU A 50 14.45 -2.57 20.85
C GLU A 50 15.91 -2.84 21.16
N LYS A 51 16.28 -4.06 21.57
CA LYS A 51 17.68 -4.41 21.83
C LYS A 51 18.57 -4.23 20.60
N GLU A 52 18.12 -4.66 19.43
CA GLU A 52 18.86 -4.48 18.18
C GLU A 52 19.03 -2.99 17.83
N LYS A 53 17.99 -2.17 18.07
CA LYS A 53 18.05 -0.71 17.90
C LYS A 53 19.02 -0.08 18.92
N ASP A 54 18.98 -0.49 20.17
CA ASP A 54 19.87 0.00 21.23
C ASP A 54 21.35 -0.34 20.94
N GLU A 55 21.63 -1.57 20.53
CA GLU A 55 22.99 -1.96 20.14
C GLU A 55 23.53 -1.12 18.96
N THR A 56 22.65 -0.80 18.02
CA THR A 56 23.00 0.03 16.88
C THR A 56 23.22 1.49 17.30
N LEU A 57 22.35 2.01 18.18
CA LEU A 57 22.49 3.35 18.77
C LEU A 57 23.76 3.46 19.59
N ASP A 58 24.13 2.45 20.36
CA ASP A 58 25.38 2.45 21.14
C ASP A 58 26.61 2.48 20.26
N LYS A 59 26.61 1.76 19.13
CA LYS A 59 27.70 1.85 18.14
C LYS A 59 27.81 3.26 17.56
N VAL A 60 26.66 3.87 17.22
CA VAL A 60 26.61 5.25 16.72
C VAL A 60 27.09 6.23 17.78
N LYS A 61 26.60 6.14 19.03
CA LYS A 61 27.02 6.98 20.16
C LYS A 61 28.54 6.90 20.39
N ARG A 62 29.12 5.69 20.41
CA ARG A 62 30.57 5.51 20.56
C ARG A 62 31.35 6.14 19.40
N SER A 63 30.84 6.03 18.17
CA SER A 63 31.45 6.69 17.01
C SER A 63 31.40 8.21 17.11
N LEU A 64 30.24 8.76 17.53
CA LEU A 64 30.07 10.20 17.75
C LEU A 64 30.97 10.72 18.87
N LEU A 65 31.08 10.00 20.00
CA LEU A 65 31.99 10.38 21.09
C LEU A 65 33.45 10.45 20.62
N LYS A 66 33.93 9.47 19.83
CA LYS A 66 35.29 9.50 19.28
C LYS A 66 35.48 10.71 18.38
N LYS A 67 34.52 11.05 17.52
CA LYS A 67 34.57 12.25 16.67
C LYS A 67 34.58 13.54 17.49
N SER A 68 33.73 13.63 18.51
CA SER A 68 33.68 14.80 19.39
C SER A 68 34.97 15.03 20.18
N VAL A 69 35.58 13.96 20.69
CA VAL A 69 36.89 14.05 21.37
C VAL A 69 37.98 14.52 20.41
N PHE A 70 38.02 13.98 19.19
CA PHE A 70 38.96 14.40 18.17
C PHE A 70 38.78 15.88 17.79
N ALA A 71 37.54 16.32 17.60
CA ALA A 71 37.19 17.72 17.33
C ALA A 71 37.63 18.64 18.48
N ALA A 72 37.38 18.27 19.74
CA ALA A 72 37.77 19.02 20.90
C ALA A 72 39.30 19.17 20.99
N LEU A 73 40.06 18.10 20.75
CA LEU A 73 41.52 18.14 20.71
C LEU A 73 42.02 19.05 19.58
N TRP A 74 41.40 18.98 18.42
CA TRP A 74 41.70 19.87 17.30
C TRP A 74 41.49 21.36 17.65
N TYR A 75 40.34 21.68 18.29
CA TYR A 75 40.05 23.04 18.76
C TYR A 75 41.09 23.52 19.79
N LEU A 76 41.40 22.72 20.79
CA LEU A 76 42.39 23.07 21.81
C LEU A 76 43.75 23.32 21.18
N CYS A 77 44.19 22.50 20.25
CA CYS A 77 45.45 22.66 19.54
C CYS A 77 45.47 23.96 18.69
N SER A 78 44.39 24.20 17.92
CA SER A 78 44.29 25.43 17.10
C SER A 78 44.27 26.70 17.94
N VAL A 79 43.47 26.71 19.02
CA VAL A 79 43.45 27.86 19.95
C VAL A 79 44.82 28.05 20.60
N GLY A 80 45.51 26.99 21.04
CA GLY A 80 46.84 27.06 21.61
C GLY A 80 47.88 27.66 20.65
N LEU A 81 47.88 27.24 19.39
CA LEU A 81 48.75 27.78 18.35
C LEU A 81 48.45 29.25 18.04
N LEU A 82 47.18 29.63 17.97
CA LEU A 82 46.77 31.01 17.73
C LEU A 82 47.16 31.93 18.93
N LEU A 83 46.94 31.47 20.15
CA LEU A 83 47.38 32.20 21.37
C LEU A 83 48.90 32.40 21.42
N HIS A 84 49.65 31.35 21.13
CA HIS A 84 51.12 31.45 21.06
C HIS A 84 51.56 32.48 20.00
N GLY A 85 50.93 32.48 18.82
CA GLY A 85 51.18 33.46 17.75
C GLY A 85 50.86 34.90 18.15
N ALA A 86 49.75 35.10 18.90
CA ALA A 86 49.37 36.40 19.44
C ALA A 86 50.35 36.91 20.54
N MET A 87 50.74 36.02 21.47
CA MET A 87 51.69 36.36 22.54
C MET A 87 53.10 36.69 22.02
N THR A 88 53.50 36.06 20.93
CA THR A 88 54.80 36.36 20.28
C THR A 88 54.76 37.56 19.33
N GLY A 89 53.61 38.25 19.25
CA GLY A 89 53.43 39.43 18.40
C GLY A 89 53.43 39.14 16.89
N ARG A 90 53.34 37.83 16.50
CA ARG A 90 53.31 37.41 15.08
C ARG A 90 51.98 37.62 14.41
N ILE A 91 50.90 37.63 15.18
CA ILE A 91 49.54 37.86 14.68
C ILE A 91 48.84 38.92 15.55
N SER A 92 48.02 39.75 14.90
CA SER A 92 47.20 40.76 15.61
C SER A 92 45.97 40.11 16.26
N ILE A 93 45.37 40.78 17.24
CA ILE A 93 44.16 40.34 17.91
C ILE A 93 43.02 40.14 16.89
N GLY A 94 42.91 41.01 15.88
CA GLY A 94 41.90 40.86 14.79
C GLY A 94 42.12 39.60 13.96
N MET A 95 43.41 39.29 13.62
CA MET A 95 43.74 38.03 12.94
C MET A 95 43.43 36.80 13.80
N PHE A 96 43.74 36.86 15.11
CA PHE A 96 43.38 35.79 16.03
C PHE A 96 41.87 35.49 16.00
N LEU A 97 41.02 36.50 16.13
CA LEU A 97 39.58 36.35 16.12
C LEU A 97 39.06 35.81 14.76
N ALA A 98 39.60 36.33 13.66
CA ALA A 98 39.23 35.86 12.31
C ALA A 98 39.59 34.39 12.11
N PHE A 99 40.79 33.96 12.46
CA PHE A 99 41.18 32.54 12.33
C PHE A 99 40.42 31.63 13.26
N PHE A 100 40.13 32.09 14.49
CA PHE A 100 39.33 31.34 15.45
C PHE A 100 37.93 31.09 14.90
N GLN A 101 37.26 32.14 14.41
CA GLN A 101 35.93 32.04 13.82
C GLN A 101 35.91 31.17 12.56
N THR A 102 36.92 31.31 11.70
CA THR A 102 37.06 30.49 10.50
C THR A 102 37.19 28.99 10.83
N THR A 103 37.98 28.68 11.88
CA THR A 103 38.14 27.28 12.34
C THR A 103 36.83 26.66 12.81
N LEU A 104 35.99 27.40 13.54
CA LEU A 104 34.64 26.96 13.94
C LEU A 104 33.76 26.68 12.72
N THR A 105 33.72 27.64 11.79
CA THR A 105 32.90 27.53 10.57
C THR A 105 33.31 26.34 9.70
N ILE A 106 34.61 26.06 9.58
CA ILE A 106 35.12 24.92 8.79
C ILE A 106 34.59 23.58 9.37
N VAL A 107 34.68 23.41 10.69
CA VAL A 107 34.22 22.16 11.33
C VAL A 107 32.71 21.97 11.16
N ASP A 108 31.93 23.04 11.36
CA ASP A 108 30.48 22.99 11.16
C ASP A 108 30.10 22.68 9.70
N THR A 109 30.82 23.27 8.76
CA THR A 109 30.62 23.01 7.33
C THR A 109 30.94 21.56 6.98
N ILE A 110 32.03 21.00 7.51
CA ILE A 110 32.36 19.58 7.29
C ILE A 110 31.29 18.66 7.87
N ASN A 111 30.81 18.94 9.09
CA ASN A 111 29.73 18.16 9.71
C ASN A 111 28.43 18.21 8.88
N SER A 112 28.04 19.40 8.44
CA SER A 112 26.86 19.60 7.57
C SER A 112 27.00 18.86 6.24
N LEU A 113 28.18 18.87 5.62
CA LEU A 113 28.42 18.09 4.40
C LEU A 113 28.25 16.59 4.65
N LEU A 114 28.80 16.06 5.75
CA LEU A 114 28.70 14.64 6.09
C LEU A 114 27.25 14.22 6.33
N GLU A 115 26.44 15.05 7.01
CA GLU A 115 25.01 14.82 7.20
C GLU A 115 24.26 14.84 5.87
N THR A 116 24.56 15.83 5.02
CA THR A 116 23.95 15.94 3.69
C THR A 116 24.26 14.72 2.84
N PHE A 117 25.50 14.23 2.83
CA PHE A 117 25.86 12.99 2.14
C PHE A 117 25.12 11.77 2.68
N GLY A 118 24.94 11.67 4.01
CA GLY A 118 24.19 10.59 4.65
C GLY A 118 22.72 10.59 4.23
N ASN A 119 22.09 11.76 4.23
CA ASN A 119 20.70 11.93 3.80
C ASN A 119 20.52 11.65 2.31
N PHE A 120 21.42 12.18 1.47
CA PHE A 120 21.41 11.96 0.03
C PHE A 120 21.46 10.47 -0.35
N SER A 121 22.28 9.68 0.36
CA SER A 121 22.36 8.23 0.15
C SER A 121 21.03 7.52 0.45
N ARG A 122 20.29 7.99 1.46
CA ARG A 122 18.95 7.47 1.79
C ARG A 122 17.93 7.84 0.74
N GLU A 123 17.92 9.10 0.32
CA GLU A 123 17.01 9.60 -0.71
C GLU A 123 17.19 8.89 -2.05
N ILE A 124 18.44 8.61 -2.46
CA ILE A 124 18.72 7.80 -3.67
C ILE A 124 18.08 6.41 -3.56
N GLN A 125 18.15 5.79 -2.38
CA GLN A 125 17.55 4.48 -2.17
C GLN A 125 16.02 4.53 -2.30
N GLU A 126 15.38 5.55 -1.72
CA GLU A 126 13.92 5.77 -1.86
C GLU A 126 13.53 6.04 -3.32
N LEU A 127 14.31 6.85 -4.04
CA LEU A 127 14.12 7.09 -5.48
C LEU A 127 14.27 5.80 -6.31
N SER A 128 15.13 4.87 -5.89
CA SER A 128 15.26 3.59 -6.58
C SER A 128 13.99 2.74 -6.48
N TYR A 129 13.32 2.73 -5.32
CA TYR A 129 12.03 2.06 -5.15
C TYR A 129 10.93 2.72 -5.98
N LEU A 130 10.89 4.07 -5.99
CA LEU A 130 9.96 4.82 -6.82
C LEU A 130 10.19 4.54 -8.32
N SER A 131 11.46 4.53 -8.75
CA SER A 131 11.82 4.18 -10.13
C SER A 131 11.41 2.75 -10.48
N ALA A 132 11.57 1.80 -9.56
CA ALA A 132 11.11 0.43 -9.75
C ALA A 132 9.57 0.36 -9.89
N PHE A 133 8.84 1.15 -9.10
CA PHE A 133 7.39 1.27 -9.22
C PHE A 133 6.96 1.81 -10.59
N PHE A 134 7.58 2.89 -11.07
CA PHE A 134 7.26 3.45 -12.39
C PHE A 134 7.72 2.59 -13.57
N ARG A 135 8.59 1.62 -13.34
CA ARG A 135 8.99 0.62 -14.35
C ARG A 135 8.05 -0.58 -14.40
N LEU A 136 7.09 -0.68 -13.47
CA LEU A 136 6.04 -1.68 -13.61
C LEU A 136 5.33 -1.42 -14.94
N GLU A 137 5.37 -2.40 -15.82
CA GLU A 137 4.71 -2.32 -17.11
C GLU A 137 3.22 -2.11 -16.90
N ASN A 138 2.70 -1.01 -17.39
CA ASN A 138 1.26 -0.87 -17.54
C ASN A 138 0.82 -1.97 -18.51
N MET A 139 -0.27 -2.67 -18.17
CA MET A 139 -0.87 -3.57 -19.15
C MET A 139 -1.05 -2.80 -20.46
N PRO A 140 -0.55 -3.33 -21.58
CA PRO A 140 -0.64 -2.63 -22.86
C PRO A 140 -2.11 -2.31 -23.13
N VAL A 141 -2.42 -1.01 -23.18
CA VAL A 141 -3.73 -0.54 -23.60
C VAL A 141 -3.82 -0.77 -25.10
N GLN A 142 -4.27 -1.95 -25.48
CA GLN A 142 -4.60 -2.19 -26.87
C GLN A 142 -5.93 -1.51 -27.19
N LYS A 143 -6.08 -1.00 -28.42
CA LYS A 143 -7.35 -0.45 -28.89
C LYS A 143 -8.36 -1.59 -28.96
N GLY A 144 -9.44 -1.47 -28.19
CA GLY A 144 -10.48 -2.46 -28.12
C GLY A 144 -11.16 -2.72 -29.46
N CYS A 145 -11.69 -3.91 -29.56
CA CYS A 145 -12.44 -4.37 -30.70
C CYS A 145 -13.95 -4.49 -30.39
N LEU A 146 -14.42 -3.93 -29.26
CA LEU A 146 -15.81 -4.01 -28.85
C LEU A 146 -16.62 -2.80 -29.37
N ASP A 147 -17.10 -2.90 -30.59
CA ASP A 147 -17.98 -1.88 -31.18
C ASP A 147 -19.47 -2.12 -30.88
N LYS A 148 -19.82 -3.27 -30.31
CA LYS A 148 -21.21 -3.70 -30.05
C LYS A 148 -21.34 -4.34 -28.68
N PRO A 149 -22.57 -4.40 -28.10
CA PRO A 149 -22.82 -5.17 -26.90
C PRO A 149 -22.44 -6.64 -27.08
N VAL A 150 -21.66 -7.19 -26.15
CA VAL A 150 -21.22 -8.58 -26.16
C VAL A 150 -22.43 -9.50 -25.95
N ARG A 151 -22.50 -10.54 -26.75
CA ARG A 151 -23.58 -11.54 -26.69
C ARG A 151 -23.11 -12.89 -26.15
N ARG A 152 -21.86 -13.26 -26.41
CA ARG A 152 -21.31 -14.56 -26.06
C ARG A 152 -19.92 -14.38 -25.43
N ILE A 153 -19.65 -15.22 -24.46
CA ILE A 153 -18.33 -15.32 -23.83
C ILE A 153 -17.88 -16.76 -23.96
N ARG A 154 -16.72 -17.00 -24.58
CA ARG A 154 -16.19 -18.35 -24.79
C ARG A 154 -14.87 -18.54 -24.07
N PHE A 155 -14.73 -19.65 -23.40
CA PHE A 155 -13.48 -20.16 -22.88
C PHE A 155 -13.00 -21.27 -23.80
N GLU A 156 -11.78 -21.11 -24.35
CA GLU A 156 -11.18 -22.06 -25.26
C GLU A 156 -9.84 -22.55 -24.69
N HIS A 157 -9.81 -23.81 -24.26
CA HIS A 157 -8.63 -24.47 -23.69
C HIS A 157 -7.96 -23.66 -22.55
N VAL A 158 -8.77 -23.03 -21.68
CA VAL A 158 -8.26 -22.15 -20.66
C VAL A 158 -7.66 -22.93 -19.50
N GLY A 159 -6.35 -22.70 -19.28
CA GLY A 159 -5.63 -23.11 -18.08
C GLY A 159 -5.18 -21.89 -17.29
N PHE A 160 -5.10 -22.04 -15.96
CA PHE A 160 -4.68 -20.96 -15.10
C PHE A 160 -3.93 -21.42 -13.85
N THR A 161 -2.80 -20.79 -13.62
CA THR A 161 -1.97 -20.90 -12.41
C THR A 161 -1.77 -19.53 -11.81
N TYR A 162 -1.99 -19.35 -10.50
CA TYR A 162 -1.74 -18.06 -9.84
C TYR A 162 -0.25 -17.73 -9.83
N PRO A 163 0.13 -16.42 -9.93
CA PRO A 163 1.51 -16.01 -9.72
C PRO A 163 2.07 -16.53 -8.40
N CYS A 164 3.32 -16.98 -8.41
CA CYS A 164 4.00 -17.58 -7.24
C CYS A 164 3.39 -18.90 -6.73
N SER A 165 2.58 -19.59 -7.52
CA SER A 165 2.06 -20.93 -7.23
C SER A 165 2.49 -21.90 -8.33
N GLU A 166 2.80 -23.14 -7.95
CA GLU A 166 3.06 -24.22 -8.91
C GLU A 166 1.79 -25.02 -9.24
N LYS A 167 0.72 -24.82 -8.46
CA LYS A 167 -0.53 -25.56 -8.61
C LYS A 167 -1.42 -24.91 -9.66
N GLU A 168 -1.70 -25.63 -10.71
CA GLU A 168 -2.73 -25.26 -11.69
C GLU A 168 -4.12 -25.34 -11.06
N VAL A 169 -4.90 -24.25 -11.20
CA VAL A 169 -6.25 -24.13 -10.62
C VAL A 169 -7.33 -24.43 -11.64
N LEU A 170 -7.11 -24.04 -12.90
CA LEU A 170 -8.01 -24.35 -14.00
C LEU A 170 -7.22 -25.13 -15.06
N HIS A 171 -7.78 -26.23 -15.53
CA HIS A 171 -7.15 -27.11 -16.49
C HIS A 171 -8.09 -27.36 -17.67
N ASP A 172 -7.70 -26.98 -18.87
CA ASP A 172 -8.40 -27.18 -20.12
C ASP A 172 -9.92 -26.85 -20.08
N ILE A 173 -10.25 -25.69 -19.55
CA ILE A 173 -11.63 -25.23 -19.40
C ILE A 173 -12.18 -24.79 -20.76
N ASN A 174 -13.28 -25.43 -21.15
CA ASN A 174 -13.98 -25.18 -22.42
C ASN A 174 -15.48 -25.03 -22.15
N PHE A 175 -16.02 -23.83 -22.36
CA PHE A 175 -17.47 -23.58 -22.31
C PHE A 175 -17.83 -22.26 -22.99
N GLU A 176 -19.11 -22.08 -23.28
CA GLU A 176 -19.69 -20.84 -23.83
C GLU A 176 -20.82 -20.35 -22.93
N LEU A 177 -20.85 -19.04 -22.69
CA LEU A 177 -21.91 -18.33 -21.97
C LEU A 177 -22.66 -17.43 -22.95
N ASP A 178 -23.99 -17.54 -22.97
CA ASP A 178 -24.87 -16.57 -23.61
C ASP A 178 -25.23 -15.48 -22.59
N VAL A 179 -24.86 -14.23 -22.88
CA VAL A 179 -25.06 -13.10 -21.96
C VAL A 179 -26.55 -12.79 -21.75
N SER A 180 -27.43 -13.25 -22.64
CA SER A 180 -28.89 -13.10 -22.49
C SER A 180 -29.51 -14.07 -21.46
N GLN A 181 -28.75 -15.07 -21.01
CA GLN A 181 -29.21 -16.12 -20.12
C GLN A 181 -28.54 -16.05 -18.75
N SER A 182 -29.29 -16.39 -17.70
CA SER A 182 -28.71 -16.57 -16.38
C SER A 182 -27.99 -17.91 -16.30
N THR A 183 -26.69 -17.89 -15.94
CA THR A 183 -25.88 -19.09 -15.81
C THR A 183 -25.41 -19.25 -14.36
N ALA A 184 -25.56 -20.43 -13.77
CA ALA A 184 -25.02 -20.75 -12.46
C ALA A 184 -23.78 -21.61 -12.58
N VAL A 185 -22.71 -21.21 -11.89
CA VAL A 185 -21.48 -21.98 -11.77
C VAL A 185 -21.45 -22.68 -10.41
N VAL A 186 -21.60 -24.00 -10.40
CA VAL A 186 -21.65 -24.82 -9.20
C VAL A 186 -20.46 -25.76 -9.11
N GLY A 187 -20.06 -26.11 -7.89
CA GLY A 187 -18.93 -27.01 -7.64
C GLY A 187 -18.45 -26.89 -6.20
N GLU A 188 -17.53 -27.76 -5.81
CA GLU A 188 -16.93 -27.79 -4.48
C GLU A 188 -16.11 -26.55 -4.17
N ASN A 189 -15.82 -26.32 -2.88
CA ASN A 189 -14.90 -25.24 -2.48
C ASN A 189 -13.50 -25.52 -3.03
N GLY A 190 -12.91 -24.48 -3.64
CA GLY A 190 -11.60 -24.62 -4.27
C GLY A 190 -11.61 -25.15 -5.71
N SER A 191 -12.79 -25.43 -6.30
CA SER A 191 -12.89 -25.90 -7.70
C SER A 191 -12.60 -24.84 -8.78
N GLY A 192 -12.20 -23.63 -8.41
CA GLY A 192 -11.85 -22.58 -9.36
C GLY A 192 -12.98 -21.63 -9.77
N LYS A 193 -14.19 -21.71 -9.16
CA LYS A 193 -15.31 -20.82 -9.48
C LYS A 193 -14.95 -19.33 -9.42
N THR A 194 -14.38 -18.91 -8.31
CA THR A 194 -13.94 -17.51 -8.13
C THR A 194 -12.80 -17.14 -9.10
N THR A 195 -11.98 -18.11 -9.49
CA THR A 195 -10.90 -17.90 -10.46
C THR A 195 -11.46 -17.61 -11.85
N ILE A 196 -12.50 -18.32 -12.28
CA ILE A 196 -13.21 -18.05 -13.54
C ILE A 196 -13.73 -16.60 -13.55
N ILE A 197 -14.37 -16.14 -12.46
CA ILE A 197 -14.86 -14.76 -12.34
C ILE A 197 -13.71 -13.75 -12.40
N LYS A 198 -12.59 -14.02 -11.72
CA LYS A 198 -11.41 -13.14 -11.76
C LYS A 198 -10.80 -13.04 -13.16
N LEU A 199 -10.78 -14.13 -13.92
CA LEU A 199 -10.34 -14.12 -15.32
C LEU A 199 -11.31 -13.33 -16.19
N LEU A 200 -12.62 -13.52 -16.03
CA LEU A 200 -13.67 -12.76 -16.76
C LEU A 200 -13.53 -11.25 -16.53
N CYS A 201 -13.23 -10.84 -15.30
CA CYS A 201 -13.01 -9.44 -14.95
C CYS A 201 -11.67 -8.87 -15.46
N GLY A 202 -10.84 -9.68 -16.12
CA GLY A 202 -9.52 -9.26 -16.57
C GLY A 202 -8.52 -8.98 -15.45
N LEU A 203 -8.80 -9.41 -14.21
CA LEU A 203 -7.88 -9.25 -13.07
C LEU A 203 -6.63 -10.13 -13.21
N TYR A 204 -6.75 -11.23 -13.94
CA TYR A 204 -5.66 -12.10 -14.34
C TYR A 204 -5.84 -12.49 -15.82
N GLN A 205 -4.74 -12.85 -16.45
CA GLN A 205 -4.77 -13.46 -17.80
C GLN A 205 -4.63 -14.97 -17.68
N PRO A 206 -5.27 -15.76 -18.54
CA PRO A 206 -5.09 -17.20 -18.57
C PRO A 206 -3.62 -17.54 -18.86
N THR A 207 -3.12 -18.61 -18.23
CA THR A 207 -1.76 -19.14 -18.46
C THR A 207 -1.69 -19.85 -19.80
N SER A 208 -2.77 -20.50 -20.23
CA SER A 208 -2.92 -21.15 -21.53
C SER A 208 -4.34 -20.95 -22.06
N GLY A 209 -4.57 -21.14 -23.35
CA GLY A 209 -5.84 -20.91 -23.99
C GLY A 209 -6.21 -19.43 -24.13
N ARG A 210 -7.48 -19.16 -24.35
CA ARG A 210 -7.98 -17.78 -24.52
C ARG A 210 -9.43 -17.65 -24.08
N ILE A 211 -9.81 -16.41 -23.75
CA ILE A 211 -11.19 -16.04 -23.40
C ILE A 211 -11.64 -15.03 -24.44
N LEU A 212 -12.77 -15.30 -25.10
CA LEU A 212 -13.30 -14.46 -26.16
C LEU A 212 -14.60 -13.81 -25.74
N PHE A 213 -14.73 -12.52 -25.99
CA PHE A 213 -15.97 -11.75 -25.93
C PHE A 213 -16.47 -11.55 -27.35
N ASP A 214 -17.45 -12.34 -27.77
CA ASP A 214 -17.80 -12.62 -29.18
C ASP A 214 -16.55 -13.08 -29.94
N ASP A 215 -16.00 -12.27 -30.82
CA ASP A 215 -14.80 -12.56 -31.59
C ASP A 215 -13.54 -11.85 -31.09
N CYS A 216 -13.65 -11.13 -29.97
CA CYS A 216 -12.55 -10.35 -29.40
C CYS A 216 -11.88 -11.06 -28.22
N ASP A 217 -10.58 -11.28 -28.32
CA ASP A 217 -9.81 -11.86 -27.22
C ASP A 217 -9.73 -10.87 -26.05
N LEU A 218 -10.12 -11.34 -24.85
CA LEU A 218 -10.08 -10.57 -23.60
C LEU A 218 -8.70 -9.93 -23.35
N LYS A 219 -7.64 -10.59 -23.78
CA LYS A 219 -6.27 -10.09 -23.67
C LYS A 219 -6.04 -8.79 -24.43
N ASN A 220 -6.85 -8.53 -25.46
CA ASN A 220 -6.77 -7.34 -26.29
C ASN A 220 -7.67 -6.20 -25.80
N LEU A 221 -8.45 -6.42 -24.74
CA LEU A 221 -9.34 -5.42 -24.16
C LEU A 221 -8.66 -4.65 -23.04
N SER A 222 -8.90 -3.35 -23.00
CA SER A 222 -8.51 -2.51 -21.86
C SER A 222 -9.40 -2.80 -20.66
N SER A 223 -8.91 -2.54 -19.44
CA SER A 223 -9.71 -2.64 -18.21
C SER A 223 -10.98 -1.77 -18.26
N SER A 224 -10.92 -0.61 -18.94
CA SER A 224 -12.07 0.27 -19.15
C SER A 224 -13.15 -0.38 -20.02
N GLU A 225 -12.77 -1.11 -21.08
CA GLU A 225 -13.72 -1.81 -21.96
C GLU A 225 -14.34 -3.01 -21.28
N ILE A 226 -13.52 -3.80 -20.54
CA ILE A 226 -14.04 -4.91 -19.72
C ILE A 226 -15.01 -4.37 -18.69
N GLY A 227 -14.72 -3.28 -18.00
CA GLY A 227 -15.57 -2.66 -16.99
C GLY A 227 -16.90 -2.10 -17.54
N LYS A 228 -17.00 -1.82 -18.85
CA LYS A 228 -18.28 -1.46 -19.51
C LYS A 228 -19.17 -2.66 -19.74
N VAL A 229 -18.59 -3.85 -19.94
CA VAL A 229 -19.31 -5.08 -20.26
C VAL A 229 -19.63 -5.89 -19.00
N ILE A 230 -18.66 -6.00 -18.09
CA ILE A 230 -18.79 -6.82 -16.88
C ILE A 230 -18.92 -5.91 -15.65
N LYS A 231 -19.94 -6.17 -14.86
CA LYS A 231 -20.09 -5.68 -13.50
C LYS A 231 -20.06 -6.87 -12.56
N VAL A 232 -19.31 -6.74 -11.46
CA VAL A 232 -19.11 -7.85 -10.51
C VAL A 232 -19.44 -7.39 -9.09
N VAL A 233 -20.10 -8.28 -8.35
CA VAL A 233 -20.21 -8.16 -6.89
C VAL A 233 -19.50 -9.36 -6.31
N PHE A 234 -18.40 -9.11 -5.60
CA PHE A 234 -17.64 -10.14 -4.89
C PHE A 234 -18.37 -10.53 -3.59
N GLN A 235 -18.13 -11.74 -3.10
CA GLN A 235 -18.66 -12.19 -1.81
C GLN A 235 -18.16 -11.28 -0.67
N ASP A 236 -16.88 -10.88 -0.74
CA ASP A 236 -16.23 -9.96 0.20
C ASP A 236 -16.19 -8.56 -0.43
N PHE A 237 -17.36 -7.98 -0.73
CA PHE A 237 -17.44 -6.65 -1.31
C PHE A 237 -16.96 -5.59 -0.30
N PHE A 238 -16.25 -4.60 -0.80
CA PHE A 238 -15.75 -3.50 0.01
C PHE A 238 -16.84 -2.43 0.18
N GLN A 239 -17.12 -2.05 1.42
CA GLN A 239 -17.98 -0.90 1.74
C GLN A 239 -17.09 0.33 1.87
N TYR A 240 -17.28 1.30 0.99
CA TYR A 240 -16.51 2.53 1.03
C TYR A 240 -17.07 3.46 2.10
N GLU A 241 -16.22 3.92 3.02
CA GLU A 241 -16.57 4.94 4.02
C GLU A 241 -16.65 6.33 3.35
N MET A 242 -17.61 6.48 2.45
CA MET A 242 -17.90 7.64 1.61
C MET A 242 -19.41 7.89 1.59
N THR A 243 -19.87 8.91 0.86
CA THR A 243 -21.30 9.21 0.75
C THR A 243 -22.08 8.10 0.02
N ILE A 244 -23.41 8.05 0.23
CA ILE A 244 -24.32 7.17 -0.52
C ILE A 244 -24.17 7.41 -2.00
N ARG A 245 -24.09 8.68 -2.43
CA ARG A 245 -23.85 9.12 -3.80
C ARG A 245 -22.64 8.43 -4.41
N GLU A 246 -21.50 8.51 -3.73
CA GLU A 246 -20.24 7.94 -4.21
C GLU A 246 -20.29 6.42 -4.28
N ASN A 247 -20.84 5.76 -3.26
CA ASN A 247 -20.97 4.32 -3.26
C ASN A 247 -21.81 3.79 -4.44
N ILE A 248 -22.91 4.46 -4.79
CA ILE A 248 -23.73 4.12 -5.97
C ILE A 248 -23.00 4.53 -7.25
N GLY A 249 -22.42 5.74 -7.26
CA GLY A 249 -21.78 6.36 -8.42
C GLY A 249 -20.55 5.60 -8.92
N PHE A 250 -19.86 4.83 -8.09
CA PHE A 250 -18.76 3.97 -8.54
C PHE A 250 -19.19 2.93 -9.58
N GLY A 251 -20.46 2.60 -9.69
CA GLY A 251 -20.99 1.81 -10.79
C GLY A 251 -20.87 2.50 -12.15
N ASN A 252 -20.99 3.84 -12.18
CA ASN A 252 -20.82 4.68 -13.37
C ASN A 252 -20.49 6.12 -12.97
N LEU A 253 -19.20 6.47 -12.98
CA LEU A 253 -18.71 7.79 -12.54
C LEU A 253 -19.26 8.94 -13.39
N ASP A 254 -19.56 8.74 -14.68
CA ASP A 254 -20.13 9.77 -15.55
C ASP A 254 -21.52 10.22 -15.10
N ARG A 255 -22.21 9.42 -14.30
CA ARG A 255 -23.58 9.66 -13.82
C ARG A 255 -23.67 9.98 -12.32
N ILE A 256 -22.54 10.12 -11.64
CA ILE A 256 -22.49 10.35 -10.17
C ILE A 256 -23.21 11.62 -9.72
N SER A 257 -23.36 12.61 -10.61
CA SER A 257 -24.06 13.88 -10.36
C SER A 257 -25.54 13.87 -10.74
N HIS A 258 -26.06 12.75 -11.27
CA HIS A 258 -27.46 12.65 -11.71
C HIS A 258 -28.36 12.15 -10.59
N ASP A 259 -28.82 13.04 -9.70
CA ASP A 259 -29.58 12.70 -8.49
C ASP A 259 -30.80 11.82 -8.75
N MET A 260 -31.59 12.12 -9.80
CA MET A 260 -32.79 11.34 -10.14
C MET A 260 -32.44 9.89 -10.50
N GLU A 261 -31.35 9.67 -11.23
CA GLU A 261 -30.92 8.32 -11.59
C GLU A 261 -30.44 7.54 -10.35
N LEU A 262 -29.66 8.19 -9.47
CA LEU A 262 -29.18 7.56 -8.23
C LEU A 262 -30.36 7.21 -7.30
N GLN A 263 -31.36 8.08 -7.19
CA GLN A 263 -32.58 7.79 -6.42
C GLN A 263 -33.39 6.64 -7.02
N ASN A 264 -33.51 6.58 -8.34
CA ASN A 264 -34.18 5.47 -9.01
C ASN A 264 -33.44 4.12 -8.78
N VAL A 265 -32.12 4.13 -8.70
CA VAL A 265 -31.34 2.94 -8.34
C VAL A 265 -31.73 2.47 -6.93
N LEU A 266 -31.80 3.38 -5.95
CA LEU A 266 -32.22 3.04 -4.58
C LEU A 266 -33.66 2.47 -4.53
N ASP A 267 -34.57 3.03 -5.32
CA ASP A 267 -35.94 2.50 -5.44
C ASP A 267 -35.95 1.09 -6.04
N THR A 268 -35.14 0.86 -7.08
CA THR A 268 -35.10 -0.44 -7.79
C THR A 268 -34.58 -1.55 -6.88
N VAL A 269 -33.64 -1.24 -5.98
CA VAL A 269 -33.08 -2.21 -5.02
C VAL A 269 -33.80 -2.19 -3.66
N HIS A 270 -34.91 -1.45 -3.55
CA HIS A 270 -35.73 -1.34 -2.34
C HIS A 270 -35.02 -0.82 -1.10
N LEU A 271 -34.03 0.09 -1.27
CA LEU A 271 -33.28 0.74 -0.19
C LEU A 271 -33.87 2.12 0.15
N GLU A 272 -35.16 2.15 0.47
CA GLU A 272 -35.88 3.40 0.78
C GLU A 272 -35.33 4.12 2.01
N GLU A 273 -34.77 3.41 2.97
CA GLU A 273 -34.16 4.02 4.17
C GLU A 273 -32.94 4.88 3.79
N LEU A 274 -32.08 4.38 2.92
CA LEU A 274 -30.93 5.15 2.44
C LEU A 274 -31.37 6.37 1.61
N LYS A 275 -32.45 6.24 0.86
CA LYS A 275 -33.04 7.36 0.13
C LYS A 275 -33.52 8.49 1.04
N ARG A 276 -34.14 8.15 2.20
CA ARG A 276 -34.59 9.14 3.20
C ARG A 276 -33.44 9.90 3.85
N LEU A 277 -32.30 9.27 4.00
CA LEU A 277 -31.09 9.90 4.58
C LEU A 277 -30.48 10.96 3.65
N GLY A 278 -30.70 10.84 2.35
CA GLY A 278 -30.16 11.74 1.32
C GLY A 278 -28.83 11.24 0.76
N LEU A 279 -28.60 11.53 -0.53
CA LEU A 279 -27.46 11.01 -1.29
C LEU A 279 -26.07 11.43 -0.72
N ASP A 280 -26.00 12.59 -0.10
CA ASP A 280 -24.74 13.12 0.42
C ASP A 280 -24.46 12.73 1.89
N THR A 281 -25.24 11.81 2.43
CA THR A 281 -25.00 11.26 3.77
C THR A 281 -23.78 10.37 3.76
N PRO A 282 -22.79 10.60 4.64
CA PRO A 282 -21.61 9.76 4.75
C PRO A 282 -21.94 8.40 5.38
N LEU A 283 -21.34 7.34 4.86
CA LEU A 283 -21.41 5.99 5.39
C LEU A 283 -20.11 5.64 6.13
N GLY A 284 -20.21 4.72 7.09
CA GLY A 284 -19.06 4.27 7.88
C GLY A 284 -18.75 5.14 9.09
N LYS A 285 -17.52 5.08 9.58
CA LYS A 285 -17.08 5.74 10.84
C LYS A 285 -15.99 6.78 10.63
N LEU A 286 -15.63 7.05 9.39
CA LEU A 286 -14.59 8.02 9.07
C LEU A 286 -15.00 9.44 9.48
N GLU A 287 -16.28 9.76 9.31
CA GLU A 287 -16.87 11.04 9.70
C GLU A 287 -17.74 10.93 10.94
N PRO A 288 -17.77 11.95 11.83
CA PRO A 288 -18.60 11.92 13.04
C PRO A 288 -20.10 11.75 12.78
N ALA A 289 -20.57 12.19 11.60
CA ALA A 289 -21.96 12.05 11.15
C ALA A 289 -22.19 10.79 10.31
N GLY A 290 -21.17 9.95 10.14
CA GLY A 290 -21.24 8.75 9.32
C GLY A 290 -22.17 7.69 9.92
N ILE A 291 -22.95 7.04 9.08
CA ILE A 291 -23.90 6.00 9.46
C ILE A 291 -23.27 4.62 9.20
N ASP A 292 -23.23 3.79 10.24
CA ASP A 292 -22.80 2.39 10.13
C ASP A 292 -23.95 1.56 9.53
N LEU A 293 -23.77 1.10 8.29
CA LEU A 293 -24.77 0.27 7.58
C LEU A 293 -25.13 -1.01 8.34
N SER A 294 -24.26 -1.50 9.22
CA SER A 294 -24.58 -2.66 10.07
C SER A 294 -25.70 -2.39 11.08
N LEU A 295 -26.03 -1.11 11.33
CA LEU A 295 -27.12 -0.68 12.22
C LEU A 295 -28.43 -0.46 11.46
N ILE A 296 -28.39 -0.42 10.15
CA ILE A 296 -29.58 -0.37 9.30
C ILE A 296 -29.96 -1.82 9.00
N HIS A 297 -31.11 -2.25 9.42
CA HIS A 297 -31.64 -3.59 9.09
C HIS A 297 -31.99 -3.62 7.60
N ILE A 298 -31.00 -3.95 6.76
CA ILE A 298 -31.14 -4.14 5.31
C ILE A 298 -31.18 -5.65 5.05
#